data_901bfa7593bf23ee5cae1b5deb18a935
#
_entry.id   901bfa7593bf23ee5cae1b5deb18a935
#
_cell.length_a   1.000
_cell.length_b   1.000
_cell.length_c   1.000
_cell.angle_alpha   90.00
_cell.angle_beta   90.00
_cell.angle_gamma   90.00
#
_symmetry.space_group_name_H-M   'P 1'
#
loop_
_entity.id
_entity.type
_entity.pdbx_description
1 polymer ?
#
loop_
_entity_poly.entity_id
_entity_poly.type
_entity_poly.pdbx_seq_one_letter_code
_entity_poly.pdbx_strand_id
1 'polypeptide(L)'
;LMENSRHGDRSRLRVWKEPWEKRKGEPTEIVYKPDFPIHHQKAVRAGHGGGDFFTNHAFAEAIRTGEPPYLDVYKGIEMSIAGILAWKSVLADSSPVDLPDFRKESVRKKYAGDDWSPDPARKAKGQPPSSILGNIRPGPEARALAKKVWQGRGYTGP
;
A
#
# COMPACT_ATOMS: atom_id res chain seq x y z
N LEU A 1 -4.48 -1.48 -20.96
CA LEU A 1 -4.61 -2.18 -19.67
C LEU A 1 -3.29 -2.84 -19.27
N MET A 2 -2.96 -2.80 -18.00
CA MET A 2 -1.74 -3.42 -17.45
C MET A 2 -2.09 -4.17 -16.17
N GLU A 3 -1.60 -5.39 -16.02
CA GLU A 3 -1.71 -6.13 -14.76
C GLU A 3 -0.44 -6.94 -14.46
N ASN A 4 -0.15 -7.13 -13.19
CA ASN A 4 0.75 -8.19 -12.76
C ASN A 4 -0.06 -9.48 -12.57
N SER A 5 0.50 -10.61 -12.94
CA SER A 5 -0.20 -11.89 -12.90
C SER A 5 -0.66 -12.23 -11.48
N ARG A 6 -1.97 -12.28 -11.25
CA ARG A 6 -2.57 -12.70 -9.95
C ARG A 6 -2.52 -14.22 -9.78
N HIS A 7 -2.55 -14.93 -10.89
CA HIS A 7 -2.56 -16.39 -10.94
C HIS A 7 -1.33 -16.88 -11.70
N GLY A 8 -0.66 -17.91 -11.18
CA GLY A 8 0.54 -18.47 -11.78
C GLY A 8 1.81 -17.66 -11.47
N ASP A 9 2.63 -17.42 -12.47
CA ASP A 9 3.93 -16.74 -12.32
C ASP A 9 3.74 -15.24 -12.05
N ARG A 10 3.80 -14.84 -10.79
CA ARG A 10 3.67 -13.45 -10.34
C ARG A 10 4.83 -12.55 -10.77
N SER A 11 5.88 -13.11 -11.35
CA SER A 11 7.01 -12.34 -11.88
C SER A 11 6.74 -11.73 -13.25
N ARG A 12 5.56 -11.94 -13.82
CA ARG A 12 5.21 -11.45 -15.15
C ARG A 12 4.31 -10.23 -15.09
N LEU A 13 4.58 -9.29 -15.99
CA LEU A 13 3.75 -8.14 -16.28
C LEU A 13 3.08 -8.34 -17.66
N ARG A 14 1.76 -8.26 -17.72
CA ARG A 14 0.99 -8.31 -18.94
C ARG A 14 0.50 -6.92 -19.31
N VAL A 15 0.68 -6.55 -20.56
CA VAL A 15 0.23 -5.28 -21.10
C VAL A 15 -0.63 -5.55 -22.33
N TRP A 16 -1.85 -5.06 -22.32
CA TRP A 16 -2.76 -5.10 -23.48
C TRP A 16 -2.84 -3.70 -24.07
N LYS A 17 -2.59 -3.64 -25.38
CA LYS A 17 -2.75 -2.43 -26.17
C LYS A 17 -4.11 -2.39 -26.81
N GLU A 18 -4.73 -1.24 -26.79
CA GLU A 18 -5.98 -1.01 -27.53
C GLU A 18 -5.72 -1.01 -29.04
N PRO A 19 -6.70 -1.41 -29.89
CA PRO A 19 -6.50 -1.51 -31.33
C PRO A 19 -5.96 -0.23 -31.98
N TRP A 20 -6.39 0.94 -31.49
CA TRP A 20 -5.93 2.26 -32.00
C TRP A 20 -4.54 2.67 -31.53
N GLU A 21 -3.99 2.03 -30.52
CA GLU A 21 -2.63 2.29 -30.03
C GLU A 21 -1.58 1.39 -30.67
N LYS A 22 -2.04 0.37 -31.41
CA LYS A 22 -1.17 -0.64 -32.02
C LYS A 22 -0.58 -0.16 -33.34
N ARG A 23 0.73 -0.38 -33.50
CA ARG A 23 1.34 -0.32 -34.81
C ARG A 23 0.99 -1.58 -35.63
N LYS A 24 1.07 -1.47 -36.95
CA LYS A 24 0.84 -2.64 -37.84
C LYS A 24 1.78 -3.79 -37.49
N GLY A 25 1.22 -4.96 -37.20
CA GLY A 25 1.99 -6.15 -36.81
C GLY A 25 2.30 -6.28 -35.32
N GLU A 26 1.97 -5.29 -34.47
CA GLU A 26 2.13 -5.43 -33.03
C GLU A 26 1.11 -6.40 -32.41
N PRO A 27 1.51 -7.24 -31.45
CA PRO A 27 0.59 -8.09 -30.73
C PRO A 27 -0.35 -7.26 -29.83
N THR A 28 -1.54 -7.77 -29.58
CA THR A 28 -2.50 -7.14 -28.66
C THR A 28 -2.06 -7.30 -27.20
N GLU A 29 -1.45 -8.43 -26.88
CA GLU A 29 -0.91 -8.74 -25.56
C GLU A 29 0.59 -8.88 -25.62
N ILE A 30 1.28 -8.22 -24.70
CA ILE A 30 2.73 -8.33 -24.51
C ILE A 30 2.97 -8.80 -23.09
N VAL A 31 3.76 -9.86 -22.91
CA VAL A 31 4.14 -10.40 -21.62
C VAL A 31 5.60 -10.05 -21.35
N TYR A 32 5.83 -9.29 -20.31
CA TYR A 32 7.18 -8.97 -19.83
C TYR A 32 7.51 -9.82 -18.62
N LYS A 33 8.77 -10.18 -18.49
CA LYS A 33 9.36 -10.67 -17.23
C LYS A 33 10.31 -9.61 -16.70
N PRO A 34 9.81 -8.65 -15.89
CA PRO A 34 10.64 -7.60 -15.32
C PRO A 34 11.79 -8.20 -14.52
N ASP A 35 12.94 -7.58 -14.62
CA ASP A 35 14.11 -7.91 -13.82
C ASP A 35 14.77 -6.63 -13.35
N PHE A 36 15.68 -6.75 -12.38
CA PHE A 36 16.41 -5.61 -11.85
C PHE A 36 17.55 -5.23 -12.78
N PRO A 37 17.56 -4.00 -13.34
CA PRO A 37 18.60 -3.55 -14.26
C PRO A 37 19.96 -3.37 -13.57
N ILE A 38 19.95 -3.16 -12.26
CA ILE A 38 21.15 -3.00 -11.41
C ILE A 38 21.01 -3.87 -10.16
N HIS A 39 22.14 -4.28 -9.59
CA HIS A 39 22.19 -5.02 -8.32
C HIS A 39 21.35 -6.31 -8.26
N HIS A 40 21.04 -6.93 -9.40
CA HIS A 40 20.22 -8.14 -9.50
C HIS A 40 20.56 -9.19 -8.45
N GLN A 41 21.85 -9.58 -8.34
CA GLN A 41 22.28 -10.64 -7.41
C GLN A 41 22.02 -10.32 -5.94
N LYS A 42 22.04 -9.05 -5.56
CA LYS A 42 21.72 -8.61 -4.18
C LYS A 42 20.22 -8.54 -3.98
N ALA A 43 19.50 -7.99 -4.95
CA ALA A 43 18.06 -7.82 -4.89
C ALA A 43 17.30 -9.14 -4.80
N VAL A 44 17.66 -10.14 -5.62
CA VAL A 44 16.97 -11.46 -5.63
C VAL A 44 17.13 -12.24 -4.33
N ARG A 45 18.11 -11.89 -3.50
CA ARG A 45 18.35 -12.50 -2.18
C ARG A 45 17.65 -11.75 -1.04
N ALA A 46 17.12 -10.57 -1.31
CA ALA A 46 16.43 -9.76 -0.31
C ALA A 46 14.93 -10.10 -0.24
N GLY A 47 14.30 -9.73 0.86
CA GLY A 47 12.88 -9.94 1.08
C GLY A 47 12.00 -9.13 0.11
N HIS A 48 10.70 -9.50 0.08
CA HIS A 48 9.66 -8.86 -0.73
C HIS A 48 10.02 -8.74 -2.23
N GLY A 49 10.63 -9.82 -2.77
CA GLY A 49 11.00 -9.86 -4.18
C GLY A 49 12.07 -8.82 -4.60
N GLY A 50 12.93 -8.43 -3.67
CA GLY A 50 13.97 -7.42 -3.88
C GLY A 50 13.61 -6.01 -3.39
N GLY A 51 12.36 -5.79 -3.00
CA GLY A 51 11.90 -4.49 -2.50
C GLY A 51 12.70 -3.99 -1.31
N ASP A 52 13.00 -4.87 -0.36
CA ASP A 52 13.76 -4.52 0.85
C ASP A 52 15.18 -4.04 0.50
N PHE A 53 15.82 -4.67 -0.49
CA PHE A 53 17.14 -4.21 -0.96
C PHE A 53 17.06 -2.78 -1.51
N PHE A 54 16.15 -2.51 -2.44
CA PHE A 54 16.08 -1.20 -3.08
C PHE A 54 15.65 -0.09 -2.15
N THR A 55 14.76 -0.37 -1.19
CA THR A 55 14.39 0.60 -0.16
C THR A 55 15.61 1.03 0.67
N ASN A 56 16.37 0.06 1.16
CA ASN A 56 17.57 0.33 1.94
C ASN A 56 18.70 0.98 1.09
N HIS A 57 18.87 0.52 -0.15
CA HIS A 57 19.84 1.09 -1.07
C HIS A 57 19.52 2.55 -1.40
N ALA A 58 18.28 2.87 -1.74
CA ALA A 58 17.85 4.23 -2.01
C ALA A 58 18.07 5.17 -0.80
N PHE A 59 17.78 4.68 0.41
CA PHE A 59 18.04 5.42 1.64
C PHE A 59 19.54 5.68 1.87
N ALA A 60 20.37 4.65 1.69
CA ALA A 60 21.82 4.79 1.83
C ALA A 60 22.41 5.75 0.79
N GLU A 61 21.94 5.69 -0.46
CA GLU A 61 22.36 6.61 -1.52
C GLU A 61 21.93 8.06 -1.21
N ALA A 62 20.72 8.26 -0.67
CA ALA A 62 20.28 9.59 -0.25
C ALA A 62 21.20 10.20 0.84
N ILE A 63 21.64 9.39 1.80
CA ILE A 63 22.61 9.83 2.83
C ILE A 63 23.96 10.15 2.18
N ARG A 64 24.43 9.29 1.27
CA ARG A 64 25.74 9.43 0.65
C ARG A 64 25.83 10.63 -0.30
N THR A 65 24.76 10.93 -1.04
CA THR A 65 24.74 11.96 -2.07
C THR A 65 24.14 13.28 -1.60
N GLY A 66 23.33 13.27 -0.52
CA GLY A 66 22.53 14.41 -0.11
C GLY A 66 21.26 14.63 -0.97
N GLU A 67 21.04 13.76 -1.97
CA GLU A 67 19.88 13.87 -2.86
C GLU A 67 18.69 13.07 -2.32
N PRO A 68 17.45 13.62 -2.39
CA PRO A 68 16.28 12.90 -1.91
C PRO A 68 16.03 11.65 -2.78
N PRO A 69 15.62 10.52 -2.16
CA PRO A 69 15.27 9.32 -2.91
C PRO A 69 14.00 9.53 -3.74
N TYR A 70 13.79 8.71 -4.79
CA TYR A 70 12.56 8.73 -5.57
C TYR A 70 11.31 8.58 -4.70
N LEU A 71 11.33 7.64 -3.75
CA LEU A 71 10.28 7.45 -2.75
C LEU A 71 10.65 8.23 -1.48
N ASP A 72 10.35 9.51 -1.50
CA ASP A 72 10.49 10.41 -0.34
C ASP A 72 9.28 10.29 0.62
N VAL A 73 9.37 10.99 1.76
CA VAL A 73 8.30 10.99 2.76
C VAL A 73 6.95 11.47 2.21
N TYR A 74 6.96 12.41 1.29
CA TYR A 74 5.71 12.94 0.72
C TYR A 74 5.04 11.94 -0.21
N LYS A 75 5.79 11.24 -1.06
CA LYS A 75 5.26 10.15 -1.89
C LYS A 75 4.76 8.99 -1.04
N GLY A 76 5.48 8.64 0.02
CA GLY A 76 5.05 7.62 0.98
C GLY A 76 3.71 7.99 1.64
N ILE A 77 3.56 9.25 2.03
CA ILE A 77 2.29 9.77 2.58
C ILE A 77 1.18 9.73 1.51
N GLU A 78 1.43 10.21 0.29
CA GLU A 78 0.45 10.20 -0.80
C GLU A 78 -0.08 8.79 -1.10
N MET A 79 0.80 7.80 -1.11
CA MET A 79 0.41 6.39 -1.30
C MET A 79 -0.44 5.86 -0.14
N SER A 80 -0.14 6.24 1.09
CA SER A 80 -0.82 5.76 2.30
C SER A 80 -2.14 6.47 2.57
N ILE A 81 -2.18 7.80 2.37
CA ILE A 81 -3.34 8.63 2.68
C ILE A 81 -4.56 8.31 1.81
N ALA A 82 -4.33 7.81 0.59
CA ALA A 82 -5.41 7.43 -0.32
C ALA A 82 -6.37 6.41 0.31
N GLY A 83 -5.84 5.41 1.04
CA GLY A 83 -6.67 4.43 1.76
C GLY A 83 -7.47 5.04 2.90
N ILE A 84 -6.87 5.96 3.66
CA ILE A 84 -7.53 6.67 4.76
C ILE A 84 -8.66 7.55 4.23
N LEU A 85 -8.41 8.29 3.14
CA LEU A 85 -9.40 9.16 2.53
C LEU A 85 -10.50 8.39 1.82
N ALA A 86 -10.19 7.23 1.23
CA ALA A 86 -11.20 6.32 0.71
C ALA A 86 -12.16 5.86 1.82
N TRP A 87 -11.64 5.56 3.02
CA TRP A 87 -12.50 5.25 4.16
C TRP A 87 -13.36 6.44 4.60
N LYS A 88 -12.81 7.65 4.64
CA LYS A 88 -13.59 8.88 4.87
C LYS A 88 -14.69 9.08 3.83
N SER A 89 -14.39 8.83 2.56
CA SER A 89 -15.37 8.90 1.46
C SER A 89 -16.50 7.88 1.66
N VAL A 90 -16.18 6.64 1.97
CA VAL A 90 -17.19 5.57 2.23
C VAL A 90 -18.13 5.96 3.36
N LEU A 91 -17.60 6.50 4.46
CA LEU A 91 -18.41 6.95 5.60
C LEU A 91 -19.26 8.20 5.30
N ALA A 92 -19.01 8.87 4.20
CA ALA A 92 -19.74 10.03 3.69
C ALA A 92 -20.50 9.70 2.39
N ASP A 93 -21.11 8.52 2.31
CA ASP A 93 -21.87 8.04 1.17
C ASP A 93 -21.13 8.11 -0.17
N SER A 94 -19.84 7.75 -0.15
CA SER A 94 -18.94 7.78 -1.30
C SER A 94 -18.75 9.18 -1.92
N SER A 95 -18.91 10.21 -1.10
CA SER A 95 -18.67 11.59 -1.53
C SER A 95 -17.19 11.82 -1.89
N PRO A 96 -16.90 12.69 -2.88
CA PRO A 96 -15.53 13.06 -3.22
C PRO A 96 -14.76 13.64 -2.03
N VAL A 97 -13.51 13.23 -1.87
CA VAL A 97 -12.60 13.75 -0.84
C VAL A 97 -11.29 14.16 -1.51
N ASP A 98 -10.88 15.41 -1.28
CA ASP A 98 -9.62 15.93 -1.81
C ASP A 98 -8.40 15.30 -1.15
N LEU A 99 -7.38 14.97 -1.95
CA LEU A 99 -6.09 14.56 -1.42
C LEU A 99 -5.29 15.79 -0.95
N PRO A 100 -4.89 15.84 0.33
CA PRO A 100 -4.12 16.96 0.86
C PRO A 100 -2.67 16.92 0.35
N ASP A 101 -2.18 18.06 -0.13
CA ASP A 101 -0.77 18.21 -0.51
C ASP A 101 0.08 18.54 0.72
N PHE A 102 0.66 17.53 1.34
CA PHE A 102 1.50 17.70 2.52
C PHE A 102 2.86 18.37 2.27
N ARG A 103 3.21 18.70 1.02
CA ARG A 103 4.36 19.57 0.72
C ARG A 103 4.09 20.99 1.21
N LYS A 104 2.83 21.40 1.30
CA LYS A 104 2.42 22.72 1.80
C LYS A 104 2.38 22.73 3.32
N GLU A 105 3.12 23.66 3.94
CA GLU A 105 3.16 23.81 5.38
C GLU A 105 1.78 24.09 6.00
N SER A 106 0.96 24.89 5.33
CA SER A 106 -0.41 25.18 5.77
C SER A 106 -1.27 23.92 5.87
N VAL A 107 -1.08 22.97 4.96
CA VAL A 107 -1.76 21.67 4.99
C VAL A 107 -1.24 20.84 6.16
N ARG A 108 0.07 20.76 6.36
CA ARG A 108 0.65 20.03 7.51
C ARG A 108 0.13 20.57 8.85
N LYS A 109 0.08 21.90 9.01
CA LYS A 109 -0.46 22.55 10.21
C LYS A 109 -1.93 22.20 10.45
N LYS A 110 -2.74 22.11 9.37
CA LYS A 110 -4.15 21.73 9.47
C LYS A 110 -4.34 20.32 10.01
N TYR A 111 -3.45 19.40 9.68
CA TYR A 111 -3.54 17.99 10.08
C TYR A 111 -2.65 17.62 11.28
N ALA A 112 -1.90 18.56 11.87
CA ALA A 112 -0.97 18.29 12.95
C ALA A 112 -1.60 17.65 14.21
N GLY A 113 -2.89 17.91 14.45
CA GLY A 113 -3.64 17.34 15.57
C GLY A 113 -4.64 16.25 15.15
N ASP A 114 -4.59 15.78 13.90
CA ASP A 114 -5.51 14.73 13.43
C ASP A 114 -5.13 13.38 14.06
N ASP A 115 -6.00 12.91 14.95
CA ASP A 115 -5.87 11.62 15.65
C ASP A 115 -6.92 10.60 15.23
N TRP A 116 -7.58 10.83 14.09
CA TRP A 116 -8.64 10.01 13.55
C TRP A 116 -8.17 8.54 13.32
N SER A 117 -8.81 7.60 13.97
CA SER A 117 -8.42 6.19 13.95
C SER A 117 -9.64 5.27 14.02
N PRO A 118 -9.74 4.25 13.18
CA PRO A 118 -10.77 3.23 13.26
C PRO A 118 -10.50 2.17 14.33
N ASP A 119 -9.43 2.29 15.11
CA ASP A 119 -9.10 1.34 16.18
C ASP A 119 -10.19 1.39 17.28
N PRO A 120 -10.93 0.27 17.52
CA PRO A 120 -11.97 0.22 18.55
C PRO A 120 -11.44 0.42 19.98
N ALA A 121 -10.15 0.26 20.23
CA ALA A 121 -9.53 0.53 21.51
C ALA A 121 -9.41 2.04 21.77
N ARG A 122 -9.40 2.85 20.73
CA ARG A 122 -9.30 4.31 20.83
C ARG A 122 -10.66 4.93 21.12
N LYS A 123 -10.94 5.18 22.41
CA LYS A 123 -12.22 5.71 22.91
C LYS A 123 -12.27 7.23 22.91
N ALA A 124 -12.06 7.88 21.77
CA ALA A 124 -12.22 9.32 21.68
C ALA A 124 -13.50 9.69 20.90
N LYS A 125 -14.10 10.84 21.25
CA LYS A 125 -15.29 11.34 20.55
C LYS A 125 -14.96 11.63 19.08
N GLY A 126 -15.81 11.22 18.17
CA GLY A 126 -15.64 11.48 16.73
C GLY A 126 -14.75 10.49 16.00
N GLN A 127 -14.27 9.43 16.66
CA GLN A 127 -13.53 8.37 15.99
C GLN A 127 -14.44 7.57 15.04
N PRO A 128 -13.95 7.19 13.84
CA PRO A 128 -14.75 6.44 12.89
C PRO A 128 -14.98 5.00 13.35
N PRO A 129 -16.03 4.33 12.85
CA PRO A 129 -16.18 2.91 13.04
C PRO A 129 -15.12 2.11 12.29
N SER A 130 -14.83 0.89 12.74
CA SER A 130 -13.91 -0.04 12.07
C SER A 130 -14.49 -0.65 10.78
N SER A 131 -15.79 -0.52 10.53
CA SER A 131 -16.48 -0.96 9.32
C SER A 131 -17.74 -0.13 9.08
N ILE A 132 -18.32 -0.23 7.87
CA ILE A 132 -19.63 0.38 7.54
C ILE A 132 -20.78 -0.18 8.39
N LEU A 133 -20.60 -1.35 8.97
CA LEU A 133 -21.54 -1.97 9.91
C LEU A 133 -21.29 -1.54 11.37
N GLY A 134 -20.45 -0.54 11.59
CA GLY A 134 -20.00 -0.11 12.90
C GLY A 134 -18.86 -0.94 13.46
N ASN A 135 -18.73 -0.96 14.79
CA ASN A 135 -17.68 -1.73 15.46
C ASN A 135 -18.07 -3.21 15.56
N ILE A 136 -17.45 -4.02 14.72
CA ILE A 136 -17.66 -5.47 14.70
C ILE A 136 -17.05 -6.11 15.95
N ARG A 137 -17.85 -6.90 16.66
CA ARG A 137 -17.37 -7.73 17.76
C ARG A 137 -17.37 -9.20 17.31
N PRO A 138 -16.19 -9.82 17.15
CA PRO A 138 -16.12 -11.23 16.78
C PRO A 138 -16.85 -12.12 17.79
N GLY A 139 -17.64 -13.06 17.31
CA GLY A 139 -18.30 -14.07 18.13
C GLY A 139 -17.30 -15.03 18.81
N PRO A 140 -17.77 -15.85 19.77
CA PRO A 140 -16.92 -16.79 20.50
C PRO A 140 -16.19 -17.77 19.59
N GLU A 141 -16.86 -18.30 18.58
CA GLU A 141 -16.30 -19.25 17.61
C GLU A 141 -15.17 -18.66 16.77
N ALA A 142 -15.38 -17.41 16.28
CA ALA A 142 -14.34 -16.69 15.53
C ALA A 142 -13.09 -16.42 16.38
N ARG A 143 -13.28 -16.07 17.65
CA ARG A 143 -12.17 -15.89 18.60
C ARG A 143 -11.44 -17.19 18.88
N ALA A 144 -12.17 -18.30 19.08
CA ALA A 144 -11.59 -19.62 19.31
C ALA A 144 -10.77 -20.08 18.10
N LEU A 145 -11.28 -19.88 16.88
CA LEU A 145 -10.56 -20.18 15.65
C LEU A 145 -9.30 -19.33 15.52
N ALA A 146 -9.40 -18.02 15.74
CA ALA A 146 -8.24 -17.13 15.68
C ALA A 146 -7.16 -17.55 16.67
N LYS A 147 -7.53 -17.86 17.91
CA LYS A 147 -6.61 -18.35 18.94
C LYS A 147 -5.91 -19.64 18.52
N LYS A 148 -6.65 -20.60 17.96
CA LYS A 148 -6.08 -21.87 17.44
C LYS A 148 -5.08 -21.62 16.32
N VAL A 149 -5.40 -20.73 15.36
CA VAL A 149 -4.52 -20.39 14.24
C VAL A 149 -3.26 -19.69 14.74
N TRP A 150 -3.37 -18.75 15.67
CA TRP A 150 -2.22 -18.04 16.25
C TRP A 150 -1.29 -18.96 17.00
N GLN A 151 -1.84 -19.84 17.85
CA GLN A 151 -1.06 -20.84 18.58
C GLN A 151 -0.32 -21.79 17.62
N GLY A 152 -0.98 -22.25 16.56
CA GLY A 152 -0.36 -23.07 15.51
C GLY A 152 0.78 -22.38 14.75
N ARG A 153 0.85 -21.03 14.80
CA ARG A 153 1.92 -20.21 14.23
C ARG A 153 2.95 -19.71 15.26
N GLY A 154 2.89 -20.22 16.51
CA GLY A 154 3.81 -19.82 17.58
C GLY A 154 3.51 -18.44 18.19
N TYR A 155 2.37 -17.81 17.86
CA TYR A 155 1.98 -16.55 18.49
C TYR A 155 1.27 -16.79 19.81
N THR A 156 1.81 -16.26 20.90
CA THR A 156 1.32 -16.43 22.28
C THR A 156 0.69 -15.16 22.86
N GLY A 157 0.38 -14.18 22.02
CA GLY A 157 -0.25 -12.92 22.40
C GLY A 157 -1.61 -13.08 23.10
N PRO A 158 -2.15 -12.00 23.72
CA PRO A 158 -3.31 -12.03 24.58
C PRO A 158 -4.58 -12.54 23.90
#